data_538e6ce56da3b2aeb47067a095e36019
#
_entry.id   538e6ce56da3b2aeb47067a095e36019
#
_cell.length_a   1.000
_cell.length_b   1.000
_cell.length_c   1.000
_cell.angle_alpha   90.00
_cell.angle_beta   90.00
_cell.angle_gamma   90.00
#
_symmetry.space_group_name_H-M   'P 1'
#
loop_
_entity.id
_entity.type
_entity.pdbx_description
1 polymer ?
#
loop_
_entity_poly.entity_id
_entity_poly.type
_entity_poly.pdbx_seq_one_letter_code
_entity_poly.pdbx_strand_id
1 'polypeptide(L)'
;MIRSLLVTLSALLTLANQVLQAQSTYTEIQYDYHVDSSVYYGTAINYAGNQVDLYMDIYKPLGDENRYRPVVVMAFGGAWIGGDKRSYDITTIAPWFARRGYVVAAIDYRLGFHPSTGAGSNYLTCPAVTQESNCVYPADSNEVIRAIFRGMQDVKGAVRFMKGRNADDSTCVENVFVAGVSAGGFNAIAAAFLDDESEKPSSAFALADADGPPNTLNYCHNYHNEVGANISRARPDLGSIDGDISLNGYNAEVKGVANFIGGMLRDYFVVENGESPLIYLHHQTSDLIVDCNRSPLLSSLSYTCLDPFAFLG
;
A
#
# COMPACT_ATOMS: atom_id res chain seq x y z
N MET A 1 -23.72 -10.79 52.93
CA MET A 1 -22.60 -11.43 52.21
C MET A 1 -23.04 -12.22 50.98
N ILE A 2 -23.93 -13.18 51.01
CA ILE A 2 -24.33 -14.02 49.84
C ILE A 2 -24.92 -13.19 48.69
N ARG A 3 -25.79 -12.19 48.97
CA ARG A 3 -26.35 -11.31 47.90
C ARG A 3 -25.28 -10.45 47.21
N SER A 4 -24.29 -9.98 47.94
CA SER A 4 -23.19 -9.21 47.36
C SER A 4 -22.29 -10.07 46.45
N LEU A 5 -22.05 -11.33 46.84
CA LEU A 5 -21.27 -12.29 46.08
C LEU A 5 -21.96 -12.68 44.75
N LEU A 6 -23.29 -12.83 44.77
CA LEU A 6 -24.10 -13.15 43.60
C LEU A 6 -24.11 -12.00 42.57
N VAL A 7 -24.16 -10.74 43.03
CA VAL A 7 -24.12 -9.57 42.15
C VAL A 7 -22.74 -9.41 41.49
N THR A 8 -21.66 -9.63 42.24
CA THR A 8 -20.30 -9.57 41.66
C THR A 8 -20.04 -10.72 40.68
N LEU A 9 -20.53 -11.92 40.96
CA LEU A 9 -20.39 -13.06 40.05
C LEU A 9 -21.20 -12.86 38.75
N SER A 10 -22.42 -12.32 38.85
CA SER A 10 -23.24 -11.97 37.70
C SER A 10 -22.58 -10.88 36.84
N ALA A 11 -22.00 -9.85 37.43
CA ALA A 11 -21.29 -8.80 36.73
C ALA A 11 -20.02 -9.32 36.03
N LEU A 12 -19.28 -10.23 36.66
CA LEU A 12 -18.11 -10.88 36.06
C LEU A 12 -18.49 -11.79 34.88
N LEU A 13 -19.58 -12.53 34.97
CA LEU A 13 -20.10 -13.39 33.88
C LEU A 13 -20.61 -12.56 32.71
N THR A 14 -21.24 -11.41 32.94
CA THR A 14 -21.66 -10.50 31.84
C THR A 14 -20.48 -9.85 31.17
N LEU A 15 -19.47 -9.42 31.92
CA LEU A 15 -18.22 -8.89 31.36
C LEU A 15 -17.46 -9.95 30.52
N ALA A 16 -17.35 -11.18 31.02
CA ALA A 16 -16.71 -12.27 30.31
C ALA A 16 -17.44 -12.62 29.00
N ASN A 17 -18.78 -12.60 29.01
CA ASN A 17 -19.56 -12.81 27.79
C ASN A 17 -19.41 -11.65 26.78
N GLN A 18 -19.31 -10.41 27.23
CA GLN A 18 -19.07 -9.26 26.35
C GLN A 18 -17.68 -9.32 25.70
N VAL A 19 -16.65 -9.74 26.44
CA VAL A 19 -15.30 -9.92 25.90
C VAL A 19 -15.27 -11.05 24.88
N LEU A 20 -15.93 -12.17 25.13
CA LEU A 20 -16.04 -13.29 24.20
C LEU A 20 -16.79 -12.90 22.91
N GLN A 21 -17.87 -12.13 23.02
CA GLN A 21 -18.59 -11.63 21.85
C GLN A 21 -17.74 -10.62 21.04
N ALA A 22 -17.00 -9.74 21.71
CA ALA A 22 -16.12 -8.80 21.05
C ALA A 22 -14.99 -9.51 20.26
N GLN A 23 -14.45 -10.63 20.79
CA GLN A 23 -13.45 -11.43 20.09
C GLN A 23 -14.01 -12.15 18.86
N SER A 24 -15.27 -12.57 18.86
CA SER A 24 -15.89 -13.23 17.71
C SER A 24 -16.35 -12.26 16.62
N THR A 25 -16.54 -10.99 16.95
CA THR A 25 -17.17 -10.00 16.06
C THR A 25 -16.37 -9.74 14.80
N TYR A 26 -15.03 -9.82 14.85
CA TYR A 26 -14.14 -9.54 13.70
C TYR A 26 -13.38 -10.75 13.17
N THR A 27 -13.59 -11.94 13.74
CA THR A 27 -12.91 -13.17 13.33
C THR A 27 -13.78 -14.06 12.45
N GLU A 28 -15.09 -14.01 12.63
CA GLU A 28 -16.04 -14.85 11.91
C GLU A 28 -16.76 -14.08 10.80
N ILE A 29 -17.15 -14.77 9.73
CA ILE A 29 -17.99 -14.20 8.67
C ILE A 29 -19.42 -14.07 9.24
N GLN A 30 -19.90 -12.83 9.35
CA GLN A 30 -21.22 -12.51 9.91
C GLN A 30 -22.12 -11.75 8.92
N TYR A 31 -21.53 -11.10 7.93
CA TYR A 31 -22.22 -10.17 7.04
C TYR A 31 -22.03 -10.57 5.57
N ASP A 32 -22.91 -10.10 4.74
CA ASP A 32 -22.62 -9.89 3.33
C ASP A 32 -21.96 -8.49 3.16
N TYR A 33 -21.66 -8.07 1.94
CA TYR A 33 -21.02 -6.78 1.71
C TYR A 33 -21.59 -6.08 0.48
N HIS A 34 -21.41 -4.77 0.41
CA HIS A 34 -21.59 -3.97 -0.77
C HIS A 34 -20.34 -3.13 -1.04
N VAL A 35 -20.22 -2.57 -2.24
CA VAL A 35 -19.04 -1.80 -2.66
C VAL A 35 -19.49 -0.45 -3.22
N ASP A 36 -18.99 0.63 -2.61
CA ASP A 36 -19.03 1.95 -3.22
C ASP A 36 -17.83 2.06 -4.17
N SER A 37 -18.09 2.02 -5.45
CA SER A 37 -17.07 1.92 -6.49
C SER A 37 -16.55 3.27 -6.95
N SER A 38 -15.26 3.35 -7.22
CA SER A 38 -14.58 4.51 -7.82
C SER A 38 -14.84 5.83 -7.07
N VAL A 39 -14.72 5.77 -5.73
CA VAL A 39 -14.76 6.95 -4.88
C VAL A 39 -13.45 7.72 -5.07
N TYR A 40 -13.53 8.95 -5.55
CA TYR A 40 -12.37 9.83 -5.71
C TYR A 40 -11.84 10.26 -4.35
N TYR A 41 -10.53 10.14 -4.13
CA TYR A 41 -9.92 10.53 -2.85
C TYR A 41 -8.78 11.55 -2.98
N GLY A 42 -8.36 11.87 -4.20
CA GLY A 42 -7.36 12.91 -4.42
C GLY A 42 -6.71 12.85 -5.79
N THR A 43 -5.82 13.79 -6.01
CA THR A 43 -5.03 13.96 -7.23
C THR A 43 -3.59 14.20 -6.85
N ALA A 44 -2.65 13.61 -7.59
CA ALA A 44 -1.22 13.79 -7.34
C ALA A 44 -0.40 13.74 -8.65
N ILE A 45 0.85 14.20 -8.59
CA ILE A 45 1.77 14.16 -9.73
C ILE A 45 2.50 12.82 -9.74
N ASN A 46 2.48 12.13 -10.88
CA ASN A 46 3.18 10.86 -11.07
C ASN A 46 4.65 11.04 -11.44
N TYR A 47 5.34 9.93 -11.71
CA TYR A 47 6.76 9.92 -12.06
C TYR A 47 7.08 10.70 -13.34
N ALA A 48 6.16 10.74 -14.30
CA ALA A 48 6.32 11.40 -15.59
C ALA A 48 5.98 12.90 -15.56
N GLY A 49 5.60 13.43 -14.39
CA GLY A 49 5.20 14.83 -14.22
C GLY A 49 3.73 15.11 -14.55
N ASN A 50 2.94 14.08 -14.79
CA ASN A 50 1.51 14.21 -15.10
C ASN A 50 0.65 14.14 -13.84
N GLN A 51 -0.42 14.91 -13.83
CA GLN A 51 -1.45 14.86 -12.81
C GLN A 51 -2.33 13.61 -13.04
N VAL A 52 -2.54 12.84 -11.98
CA VAL A 52 -3.40 11.65 -12.00
C VAL A 52 -4.42 11.70 -10.87
N ASP A 53 -5.63 11.32 -11.18
CA ASP A 53 -6.71 11.18 -10.21
C ASP A 53 -6.66 9.81 -9.57
N LEU A 54 -6.86 9.76 -8.25
CA LEU A 54 -6.79 8.57 -7.45
C LEU A 54 -8.16 8.20 -6.91
N TYR A 55 -8.53 6.94 -7.10
CA TYR A 55 -9.84 6.41 -6.71
C TYR A 55 -9.67 5.21 -5.78
N MET A 56 -10.73 4.94 -5.01
CA MET A 56 -10.84 3.74 -4.19
C MET A 56 -12.19 3.06 -4.39
N ASP A 57 -12.24 1.76 -4.15
CA ASP A 57 -13.47 0.99 -3.99
C ASP A 57 -13.63 0.68 -2.50
N ILE A 58 -14.76 1.08 -1.89
CA ILE A 58 -15.00 0.94 -0.45
C ILE A 58 -15.95 -0.24 -0.22
N TYR A 59 -15.41 -1.32 0.35
CA TYR A 59 -16.18 -2.50 0.74
C TYR A 59 -16.74 -2.31 2.15
N LYS A 60 -18.04 -2.45 2.31
CA LYS A 60 -18.74 -2.24 3.58
C LYS A 60 -19.60 -3.43 3.95
N PRO A 61 -19.66 -3.83 5.25
CA PRO A 61 -20.56 -4.90 5.69
C PRO A 61 -22.01 -4.48 5.47
N LEU A 62 -22.82 -5.38 4.94
CA LEU A 62 -24.24 -5.19 4.70
C LEU A 62 -25.05 -5.70 5.89
N GLY A 63 -25.89 -4.86 6.47
CA GLY A 63 -26.75 -5.22 7.60
C GLY A 63 -26.05 -5.16 8.97
N ASP A 64 -24.82 -4.66 9.04
CA ASP A 64 -24.14 -4.37 10.28
C ASP A 64 -24.62 -3.02 10.88
N GLU A 65 -25.05 -3.02 12.13
CA GLU A 65 -25.51 -1.83 12.85
C GLU A 65 -24.38 -1.12 13.63
N ASN A 66 -23.16 -1.66 13.62
CA ASN A 66 -22.03 -1.05 14.30
C ASN A 66 -21.67 0.30 13.68
N ARG A 67 -21.46 1.30 14.55
CA ARG A 67 -21.11 2.68 14.13
C ARG A 67 -19.64 3.04 14.33
N TYR A 68 -18.81 2.07 14.76
CA TYR A 68 -17.40 2.25 15.07
C TYR A 68 -16.56 1.14 14.43
N ARG A 69 -16.81 0.89 13.15
CA ARG A 69 -16.13 -0.16 12.40
C ARG A 69 -14.64 0.14 12.24
N PRO A 70 -13.78 -0.85 12.38
CA PRO A 70 -12.38 -0.69 12.00
C PRO A 70 -12.25 -0.51 10.47
N VAL A 71 -11.24 0.26 10.06
CA VAL A 71 -10.94 0.53 8.66
C VAL A 71 -9.65 -0.17 8.26
N VAL A 72 -9.63 -0.74 7.06
CA VAL A 72 -8.40 -1.22 6.41
C VAL A 72 -8.24 -0.49 5.07
N VAL A 73 -7.18 0.29 4.92
CA VAL A 73 -6.76 0.84 3.62
C VAL A 73 -5.83 -0.17 2.97
N MET A 74 -6.21 -0.67 1.78
CA MET A 74 -5.54 -1.80 1.14
C MET A 74 -4.95 -1.42 -0.23
N ALA A 75 -3.65 -1.68 -0.41
CA ALA A 75 -2.90 -1.43 -1.63
C ALA A 75 -2.57 -2.74 -2.37
N PHE A 76 -2.78 -2.77 -3.67
CA PHE A 76 -2.55 -3.93 -4.53
C PHE A 76 -1.07 -4.14 -4.88
N GLY A 77 -0.74 -5.35 -5.35
CA GLY A 77 0.56 -5.70 -5.90
C GLY A 77 0.72 -5.30 -7.37
N GLY A 78 1.93 -5.48 -7.93
CA GLY A 78 2.20 -5.22 -9.35
C GLY A 78 3.49 -4.47 -9.62
N ALA A 79 4.48 -4.59 -8.73
CA ALA A 79 5.84 -4.04 -8.89
C ALA A 79 5.87 -2.53 -9.24
N TRP A 80 4.87 -1.77 -8.83
CA TRP A 80 4.65 -0.34 -9.15
C TRP A 80 4.50 -0.03 -10.65
N ILE A 81 4.32 -1.03 -11.50
CA ILE A 81 4.17 -0.85 -12.96
C ILE A 81 2.79 -1.22 -13.48
N GLY A 82 1.98 -1.91 -12.71
CA GLY A 82 0.66 -2.34 -13.13
C GLY A 82 -0.23 -2.71 -11.94
N GLY A 83 -1.48 -3.08 -12.27
CA GLY A 83 -2.52 -3.36 -11.31
C GLY A 83 -3.41 -2.16 -11.02
N ASP A 84 -4.46 -2.40 -10.30
CA ASP A 84 -5.40 -1.41 -9.81
C ASP A 84 -6.14 -1.93 -8.56
N LYS A 85 -6.99 -1.10 -7.96
CA LYS A 85 -7.82 -1.45 -6.80
C LYS A 85 -8.73 -2.66 -7.00
N ARG A 86 -8.86 -3.18 -8.23
CA ARG A 86 -9.65 -4.38 -8.61
C ARG A 86 -8.78 -5.55 -9.01
N SER A 87 -7.47 -5.49 -8.75
CA SER A 87 -6.59 -6.63 -8.92
C SER A 87 -7.09 -7.84 -8.14
N TYR A 88 -6.81 -9.04 -8.63
CA TYR A 88 -7.36 -10.30 -8.11
C TYR A 88 -7.10 -10.51 -6.62
N ASP A 89 -5.92 -10.16 -6.15
CA ASP A 89 -5.54 -10.21 -4.74
C ASP A 89 -6.47 -9.35 -3.87
N ILE A 90 -6.74 -8.11 -4.29
CA ILE A 90 -7.60 -7.17 -3.57
C ILE A 90 -9.05 -7.63 -3.58
N THR A 91 -9.58 -7.98 -4.76
CA THR A 91 -10.98 -8.44 -4.89
C THR A 91 -11.23 -9.77 -4.19
N THR A 92 -10.17 -10.50 -3.84
CA THR A 92 -10.25 -11.72 -3.02
C THR A 92 -10.20 -11.37 -1.53
N ILE A 93 -9.28 -10.52 -1.09
CA ILE A 93 -9.03 -10.28 0.33
C ILE A 93 -10.02 -9.26 0.94
N ALA A 94 -10.32 -8.16 0.23
CA ALA A 94 -11.17 -7.10 0.76
C ALA A 94 -12.57 -7.58 1.20
N PRO A 95 -13.29 -8.43 0.42
CA PRO A 95 -14.56 -8.99 0.87
C PRO A 95 -14.46 -9.83 2.15
N TRP A 96 -13.32 -10.50 2.38
CA TRP A 96 -13.14 -11.30 3.59
C TRP A 96 -13.12 -10.45 4.86
N PHE A 97 -12.51 -9.28 4.79
CA PHE A 97 -12.55 -8.31 5.87
C PHE A 97 -13.93 -7.67 6.02
N ALA A 98 -14.55 -7.22 4.91
CA ALA A 98 -15.87 -6.59 4.95
C ALA A 98 -16.93 -7.52 5.55
N ARG A 99 -16.91 -8.80 5.18
CA ARG A 99 -17.81 -9.82 5.73
C ARG A 99 -17.60 -10.11 7.23
N ARG A 100 -16.52 -9.59 7.82
CA ARG A 100 -16.20 -9.65 9.25
C ARG A 100 -16.43 -8.34 9.99
N GLY A 101 -17.07 -7.37 9.35
CA GLY A 101 -17.43 -6.10 10.00
C GLY A 101 -16.41 -4.98 9.81
N TYR A 102 -15.38 -5.16 9.00
CA TYR A 102 -14.46 -4.08 8.63
C TYR A 102 -15.01 -3.25 7.48
N VAL A 103 -14.63 -1.99 7.40
CA VAL A 103 -14.71 -1.19 6.17
C VAL A 103 -13.35 -1.25 5.49
N VAL A 104 -13.32 -1.66 4.22
CA VAL A 104 -12.06 -1.79 3.47
C VAL A 104 -12.04 -0.80 2.31
N ALA A 105 -11.05 0.08 2.29
CA ALA A 105 -10.77 0.97 1.18
C ALA A 105 -9.67 0.37 0.30
N ALA A 106 -10.04 -0.27 -0.79
CA ALA A 106 -9.13 -0.73 -1.83
C ALA A 106 -8.74 0.46 -2.71
N ILE A 107 -7.47 0.86 -2.71
CA ILE A 107 -7.02 2.11 -3.33
C ILE A 107 -6.26 1.89 -4.63
N ASP A 108 -6.44 2.80 -5.60
CA ASP A 108 -5.43 3.07 -6.61
C ASP A 108 -4.31 3.90 -5.96
N TYR A 109 -3.08 3.71 -6.36
CA TYR A 109 -1.93 4.52 -5.97
C TYR A 109 -1.09 4.83 -7.21
N ARG A 110 -0.29 5.89 -7.17
CA ARG A 110 0.55 6.31 -8.31
C ARG A 110 1.53 5.22 -8.69
N LEU A 111 1.42 4.76 -9.92
CA LEU A 111 2.29 3.77 -10.52
C LEU A 111 3.44 4.43 -11.28
N GLY A 112 4.46 3.65 -11.59
CA GLY A 112 5.54 3.96 -12.49
C GLY A 112 6.77 4.57 -11.85
N PHE A 113 7.82 4.45 -12.61
CA PHE A 113 9.14 5.00 -12.37
C PHE A 113 9.84 5.23 -13.70
N HIS A 114 10.88 6.05 -13.75
CA HIS A 114 11.68 6.23 -14.95
C HIS A 114 12.41 4.93 -15.30
N PRO A 115 12.20 4.40 -16.52
CA PRO A 115 12.84 3.16 -16.94
C PRO A 115 14.31 3.38 -17.33
N SER A 116 15.08 2.32 -17.20
CA SER A 116 16.44 2.27 -17.73
C SER A 116 16.45 2.35 -19.25
N THR A 117 17.34 3.15 -19.79
CA THR A 117 17.60 3.21 -21.26
C THR A 117 18.59 2.18 -21.72
N GLY A 118 19.45 1.66 -20.82
CA GLY A 118 20.48 0.68 -21.12
C GLY A 118 19.99 -0.76 -21.16
N ALA A 119 18.77 -1.02 -20.76
CA ALA A 119 18.21 -2.36 -20.67
C ALA A 119 18.02 -3.04 -22.04
N GLY A 120 17.97 -2.27 -23.13
CA GLY A 120 17.76 -2.80 -24.46
C GLY A 120 18.77 -3.84 -24.94
N SER A 121 20.01 -3.82 -24.47
CA SER A 121 21.04 -4.77 -24.89
C SER A 121 20.86 -6.16 -24.23
N ASN A 122 20.32 -6.24 -23.03
CA ASN A 122 20.15 -7.51 -22.33
C ASN A 122 18.90 -8.26 -22.76
N TYR A 123 17.92 -7.58 -23.31
CA TYR A 123 16.69 -8.18 -23.82
C TYR A 123 16.91 -9.08 -25.03
N LEU A 124 17.83 -8.70 -25.92
CA LEU A 124 18.12 -9.46 -27.12
C LEU A 124 18.71 -10.84 -26.81
N THR A 125 19.23 -11.02 -25.59
CA THR A 125 19.86 -12.27 -25.17
C THR A 125 18.96 -13.15 -24.30
N CYS A 126 17.79 -12.63 -23.88
CA CYS A 126 16.87 -13.35 -23.00
C CYS A 126 15.52 -13.59 -23.70
N PRO A 127 15.35 -14.74 -24.39
CA PRO A 127 14.15 -15.01 -25.19
C PRO A 127 12.86 -15.18 -24.36
N ALA A 128 12.99 -15.33 -23.04
CA ALA A 128 11.83 -15.46 -22.16
C ALA A 128 11.21 -14.11 -21.75
N VAL A 129 11.85 -12.99 -22.08
CA VAL A 129 11.42 -11.65 -21.71
C VAL A 129 10.75 -10.99 -22.91
N THR A 130 9.46 -10.68 -22.78
CA THR A 130 8.70 -9.98 -23.81
C THR A 130 9.08 -8.49 -23.84
N GLN A 131 8.76 -7.80 -24.93
CA GLN A 131 9.00 -6.37 -25.07
C GLN A 131 8.32 -5.53 -23.95
N GLU A 132 7.22 -6.01 -23.41
CA GLU A 132 6.50 -5.42 -22.28
C GLU A 132 7.29 -5.48 -20.97
N SER A 133 8.18 -6.46 -20.82
CA SER A 133 9.07 -6.59 -19.67
C SER A 133 10.13 -5.49 -19.57
N ASN A 134 10.33 -4.71 -20.64
CA ASN A 134 11.22 -3.52 -20.61
C ASN A 134 10.81 -2.51 -19.54
N CYS A 135 9.55 -2.51 -19.16
CA CYS A 135 9.02 -1.60 -18.17
C CYS A 135 9.40 -1.95 -16.73
N VAL A 136 9.93 -3.13 -16.49
CA VAL A 136 10.29 -3.60 -15.13
C VAL A 136 11.61 -3.00 -14.65
N TYR A 137 12.46 -2.51 -15.57
CA TYR A 137 13.80 -2.01 -15.22
C TYR A 137 13.77 -0.51 -14.89
N PRO A 138 14.00 -0.12 -13.64
CA PRO A 138 14.15 1.28 -13.25
C PRO A 138 15.48 1.85 -13.78
N ALA A 139 15.53 3.17 -13.95
CA ALA A 139 16.75 3.86 -14.38
C ALA A 139 17.90 3.66 -13.38
N ASP A 140 17.60 3.68 -12.11
CA ASP A 140 18.51 3.38 -11.01
C ASP A 140 17.70 2.95 -9.76
N SER A 141 18.38 2.60 -8.67
CA SER A 141 17.77 2.18 -7.41
C SER A 141 16.87 3.27 -6.80
N ASN A 142 17.19 4.55 -7.03
CA ASN A 142 16.39 5.64 -6.49
C ASN A 142 14.96 5.62 -7.03
N GLU A 143 14.76 5.17 -8.28
CA GLU A 143 13.45 5.16 -8.91
C GLU A 143 12.47 4.22 -8.19
N VAL A 144 12.94 3.08 -7.68
CA VAL A 144 12.09 2.16 -6.90
C VAL A 144 11.75 2.77 -5.54
N ILE A 145 12.72 3.38 -4.87
CA ILE A 145 12.48 4.07 -3.59
C ILE A 145 11.49 5.23 -3.81
N ARG A 146 11.63 5.97 -4.90
CA ARG A 146 10.69 7.05 -5.28
C ARG A 146 9.29 6.53 -5.57
N ALA A 147 9.16 5.35 -6.19
CA ALA A 147 7.86 4.72 -6.44
C ALA A 147 7.18 4.31 -5.12
N ILE A 148 7.93 3.68 -4.21
CA ILE A 148 7.45 3.34 -2.87
C ILE A 148 7.03 4.60 -2.12
N PHE A 149 7.84 5.65 -2.16
CA PHE A 149 7.56 6.90 -1.46
C PHE A 149 6.27 7.58 -1.96
N ARG A 150 6.05 7.62 -3.29
CA ARG A 150 4.78 8.09 -3.86
C ARG A 150 3.60 7.23 -3.42
N GLY A 151 3.74 5.90 -3.50
CA GLY A 151 2.70 4.98 -3.07
C GLY A 151 2.38 5.09 -1.57
N MET A 152 3.39 5.30 -0.73
CA MET A 152 3.24 5.61 0.70
C MET A 152 2.41 6.87 0.94
N GLN A 153 2.73 7.98 0.25
CA GLN A 153 1.97 9.22 0.36
C GLN A 153 0.51 9.03 -0.05
N ASP A 154 0.24 8.20 -1.07
CA ASP A 154 -1.11 7.90 -1.53
C ASP A 154 -1.88 7.06 -0.50
N VAL A 155 -1.23 6.07 0.14
CA VAL A 155 -1.81 5.32 1.28
C VAL A 155 -2.13 6.25 2.44
N LYS A 156 -1.21 7.15 2.82
CA LYS A 156 -1.44 8.14 3.88
C LYS A 156 -2.59 9.10 3.55
N GLY A 157 -2.67 9.53 2.29
CA GLY A 157 -3.79 10.35 1.80
C GLY A 157 -5.13 9.61 1.91
N ALA A 158 -5.16 8.33 1.54
CA ALA A 158 -6.35 7.49 1.67
C ALA A 158 -6.76 7.26 3.14
N VAL A 159 -5.79 7.10 4.06
CA VAL A 159 -6.06 7.04 5.51
C VAL A 159 -6.76 8.32 5.98
N ARG A 160 -6.22 9.50 5.64
CA ARG A 160 -6.86 10.78 5.99
C ARG A 160 -8.26 10.91 5.39
N PHE A 161 -8.42 10.50 4.13
CA PHE A 161 -9.71 10.52 3.46
C PHE A 161 -10.75 9.65 4.19
N MET A 162 -10.40 8.42 4.55
CA MET A 162 -11.29 7.51 5.27
C MET A 162 -11.61 7.99 6.68
N LYS A 163 -10.65 8.59 7.38
CA LYS A 163 -10.92 9.25 8.67
C LYS A 163 -11.91 10.40 8.52
N GLY A 164 -11.81 11.19 7.45
CA GLY A 164 -12.75 12.28 7.14
C GLY A 164 -14.18 11.80 6.83
N ARG A 165 -14.33 10.57 6.33
CA ARG A 165 -15.62 9.94 6.01
C ARG A 165 -16.23 9.14 7.17
N ASN A 166 -15.68 9.21 8.36
CA ASN A 166 -16.07 8.35 9.48
C ASN A 166 -17.58 8.34 9.77
N ALA A 167 -18.26 9.47 9.61
CA ALA A 167 -19.70 9.58 9.80
C ALA A 167 -20.48 8.87 8.67
N ASP A 168 -20.04 9.02 7.42
CA ASP A 168 -20.69 8.43 6.24
C ASP A 168 -20.56 6.90 6.23
N ASP A 169 -19.39 6.40 6.61
CA ASP A 169 -19.06 4.98 6.56
C ASP A 169 -19.22 4.28 7.93
N SER A 170 -19.65 5.00 8.97
CA SER A 170 -19.81 4.49 10.34
C SER A 170 -18.53 3.82 10.86
N THR A 171 -17.40 4.50 10.73
CA THR A 171 -16.07 3.98 11.09
C THR A 171 -15.49 4.66 12.32
N CYS A 172 -14.47 4.04 12.92
CA CYS A 172 -13.72 4.58 14.04
C CYS A 172 -12.39 5.15 13.53
N VAL A 173 -12.17 6.44 13.71
CA VAL A 173 -10.95 7.13 13.28
C VAL A 173 -9.68 6.66 14.01
N GLU A 174 -9.85 6.05 15.19
CA GLU A 174 -8.76 5.50 15.99
C GLU A 174 -8.42 4.05 15.61
N ASN A 175 -9.30 3.34 14.90
CA ASN A 175 -9.12 1.94 14.51
C ASN A 175 -8.88 1.82 13.02
N VAL A 176 -7.82 2.45 12.54
CA VAL A 176 -7.41 2.42 11.14
C VAL A 176 -6.16 1.57 11.00
N PHE A 177 -6.17 0.69 10.03
CA PHE A 177 -5.08 -0.20 9.65
C PHE A 177 -4.76 0.00 8.16
N VAL A 178 -3.55 -0.32 7.78
CA VAL A 178 -3.16 -0.40 6.37
C VAL A 178 -2.81 -1.83 6.01
N ALA A 179 -3.01 -2.21 4.78
CA ALA A 179 -2.63 -3.53 4.29
C ALA A 179 -2.10 -3.42 2.86
N GLY A 180 -1.28 -4.38 2.46
CA GLY A 180 -0.82 -4.40 1.08
C GLY A 180 -0.28 -5.75 0.65
N VAL A 181 -0.34 -5.97 -0.66
CA VAL A 181 0.16 -7.19 -1.30
C VAL A 181 1.36 -6.83 -2.15
N SER A 182 2.48 -7.57 -2.04
CA SER A 182 3.69 -7.35 -2.85
C SER A 182 4.14 -5.88 -2.82
N ALA A 183 4.20 -5.16 -3.94
CA ALA A 183 4.51 -3.73 -4.01
C ALA A 183 3.62 -2.88 -3.08
N GLY A 184 2.33 -3.20 -2.98
CA GLY A 184 1.42 -2.56 -2.03
C GLY A 184 1.80 -2.82 -0.57
N GLY A 185 2.40 -3.96 -0.27
CA GLY A 185 2.93 -4.28 1.05
C GLY A 185 4.08 -3.36 1.46
N PHE A 186 4.99 -3.04 0.53
CA PHE A 186 6.05 -2.04 0.75
C PHE A 186 5.45 -0.65 1.02
N ASN A 187 4.45 -0.23 0.23
CA ASN A 187 3.77 1.05 0.41
C ASN A 187 3.08 1.12 1.77
N ALA A 188 2.40 0.04 2.18
CA ALA A 188 1.68 -0.03 3.45
C ALA A 188 2.64 0.02 4.66
N ILE A 189 3.76 -0.73 4.62
CA ILE A 189 4.78 -0.67 5.67
C ILE A 189 5.38 0.74 5.74
N ALA A 190 5.77 1.31 4.61
CA ALA A 190 6.31 2.66 4.60
C ALA A 190 5.31 3.68 5.17
N ALA A 191 4.01 3.56 4.84
CA ALA A 191 2.97 4.44 5.37
C ALA A 191 2.76 4.31 6.88
N ALA A 192 3.00 3.12 7.44
CA ALA A 192 2.83 2.86 8.87
C ALA A 192 4.04 3.31 9.72
N PHE A 193 5.25 3.28 9.17
CA PHE A 193 6.48 3.45 9.95
C PHE A 193 7.29 4.71 9.63
N LEU A 194 7.12 5.33 8.45
CA LEU A 194 7.70 6.65 8.19
C LEU A 194 6.77 7.71 8.73
N ASP A 195 7.06 8.26 9.88
CA ASP A 195 6.22 9.23 10.57
C ASP A 195 6.95 10.54 10.94
N ASP A 196 8.29 10.59 10.78
CA ASP A 196 9.11 11.80 10.98
C ASP A 196 9.81 12.24 9.69
N GLU A 197 9.82 13.54 9.40
CA GLU A 197 10.47 14.10 8.20
C GLU A 197 11.99 13.80 8.13
N SER A 198 12.64 13.51 9.24
CA SER A 198 14.06 13.12 9.27
C SER A 198 14.29 11.73 8.69
N GLU A 199 13.25 10.92 8.56
CA GLU A 199 13.28 9.58 7.96
C GLU A 199 13.11 9.60 6.45
N LYS A 200 12.81 10.76 5.87
CA LYS A 200 12.66 10.92 4.43
C LYS A 200 13.93 10.41 3.71
N PRO A 201 13.81 9.39 2.85
CA PRO A 201 14.98 8.81 2.19
C PRO A 201 15.63 9.82 1.25
N SER A 202 16.95 9.76 1.13
CA SER A 202 17.71 10.64 0.23
C SER A 202 17.21 10.60 -1.22
N SER A 203 16.71 9.47 -1.66
CA SER A 203 16.11 9.27 -2.98
C SER A 203 14.82 10.08 -3.20
N ALA A 204 14.12 10.49 -2.15
CA ALA A 204 12.89 11.26 -2.23
C ALA A 204 13.12 12.78 -2.38
N PHE A 205 14.35 13.26 -2.16
CA PHE A 205 14.74 14.64 -2.47
C PHE A 205 14.93 14.82 -3.99
N ALA A 206 15.18 16.06 -4.41
CA ALA A 206 15.50 16.36 -5.79
C ALA A 206 16.78 15.64 -6.23
N LEU A 207 16.71 14.97 -7.37
CA LEU A 207 17.83 14.28 -7.99
C LEU A 207 18.11 14.87 -9.38
N ALA A 208 19.27 14.54 -9.95
CA ALA A 208 19.53 14.78 -11.36
C ALA A 208 18.47 14.06 -12.22
N ASP A 209 18.20 14.60 -13.41
CA ASP A 209 17.26 13.99 -14.35
C ASP A 209 17.59 12.51 -14.59
N ALA A 210 16.58 11.70 -14.81
CA ALA A 210 16.78 10.31 -15.17
C ALA A 210 17.51 10.20 -16.51
N ASP A 211 18.51 9.32 -16.59
CA ASP A 211 19.34 9.15 -17.78
C ASP A 211 18.55 8.70 -19.03
N GLY A 212 19.04 9.15 -20.19
CA GLY A 212 18.58 8.73 -21.51
C GLY A 212 17.58 9.68 -22.19
N PRO A 213 17.40 9.55 -23.51
CA PRO A 213 16.47 10.38 -24.26
C PRO A 213 15.03 10.14 -23.81
N PRO A 214 14.13 11.15 -23.91
CA PRO A 214 12.71 10.91 -23.74
C PRO A 214 12.29 9.81 -24.72
N ASN A 215 11.91 8.67 -24.17
CA ASN A 215 11.58 7.51 -24.99
C ASN A 215 10.09 7.56 -25.35
N THR A 216 9.79 8.03 -26.54
CA THR A 216 8.43 8.06 -27.09
C THR A 216 7.86 6.66 -27.36
N LEU A 217 8.69 5.62 -27.29
CA LEU A 217 8.32 4.22 -27.47
C LEU A 217 8.34 3.44 -26.16
N ASN A 218 8.23 4.12 -25.02
CA ASN A 218 8.28 3.45 -23.74
C ASN A 218 6.96 2.71 -23.46
N TYR A 219 6.99 1.40 -23.52
CA TYR A 219 5.84 0.52 -23.28
C TYR A 219 5.26 0.65 -21.88
N CYS A 220 6.04 1.17 -20.92
CA CYS A 220 5.53 1.49 -19.57
C CYS A 220 4.34 2.45 -19.59
N HIS A 221 4.24 3.30 -20.63
CA HIS A 221 3.10 4.20 -20.78
C HIS A 221 1.77 3.48 -20.98
N ASN A 222 1.80 2.32 -21.62
CA ASN A 222 0.60 1.55 -21.87
C ASN A 222 -0.02 1.02 -20.58
N TYR A 223 0.79 0.75 -19.55
CA TYR A 223 0.31 0.31 -18.25
C TYR A 223 -0.33 1.44 -17.44
N HIS A 224 0.06 2.69 -17.70
CA HIS A 224 -0.36 3.83 -16.89
C HIS A 224 -1.35 4.75 -17.61
N ASN A 225 -1.91 4.35 -18.75
CA ASN A 225 -2.78 5.18 -19.59
C ASN A 225 -2.17 6.53 -19.99
N GLU A 226 -0.85 6.63 -20.05
CA GLU A 226 -0.11 7.86 -20.36
C GLU A 226 0.36 7.94 -21.79
N VAL A 227 -0.23 7.16 -22.67
CA VAL A 227 0.11 7.15 -24.10
C VAL A 227 -0.07 8.54 -24.69
N GLY A 228 1.02 9.11 -25.18
CA GLY A 228 1.03 10.44 -25.80
C GLY A 228 1.25 11.61 -24.86
N ALA A 229 1.42 11.40 -23.54
CA ALA A 229 1.83 12.46 -22.63
C ALA A 229 3.30 12.85 -22.85
N ASN A 230 3.61 14.13 -22.66
CA ASN A 230 4.99 14.60 -22.57
C ASN A 230 5.59 14.09 -21.25
N ILE A 231 6.60 13.23 -21.34
CA ILE A 231 7.24 12.65 -20.16
C ILE A 231 8.36 13.55 -19.73
N SER A 232 8.23 14.10 -18.56
CA SER A 232 9.34 14.73 -17.86
C SER A 232 10.31 13.67 -17.38
N ARG A 233 11.60 13.87 -17.54
CA ARG A 233 12.64 13.05 -16.92
C ARG A 233 13.15 13.66 -15.62
N ALA A 234 12.60 14.81 -15.25
CA ALA A 234 12.94 15.50 -14.03
C ALA A 234 12.56 14.67 -12.80
N ARG A 235 13.45 14.68 -11.82
CA ARG A 235 13.25 14.01 -10.52
C ARG A 235 13.19 15.04 -9.41
N PRO A 236 12.09 15.82 -9.31
CA PRO A 236 11.91 16.82 -8.28
C PRO A 236 11.85 16.18 -6.89
N ASP A 237 12.01 17.01 -5.86
CA ASP A 237 11.66 16.64 -4.50
C ASP A 237 10.20 16.17 -4.44
N LEU A 238 9.94 15.04 -3.76
CA LEU A 238 8.61 14.42 -3.66
C LEU A 238 7.73 15.04 -2.55
N GLY A 239 8.21 16.09 -1.88
CA GLY A 239 7.48 16.73 -0.80
C GLY A 239 7.62 16.01 0.54
N SER A 240 6.71 16.31 1.46
CA SER A 240 6.74 15.73 2.81
C SER A 240 6.39 14.24 2.80
N ILE A 241 6.80 13.53 3.86
CA ILE A 241 6.45 12.13 4.06
C ILE A 241 4.94 11.89 4.12
N ASP A 242 4.17 12.87 4.56
CA ASP A 242 2.71 12.76 4.63
C ASP A 242 2.02 13.03 3.29
N GLY A 243 2.74 13.63 2.33
CA GLY A 243 2.14 14.07 1.08
C GLY A 243 1.04 15.11 1.30
N ASP A 244 0.35 15.48 0.24
CA ASP A 244 -0.64 16.58 0.20
C ASP A 244 -2.07 16.13 -0.13
N ILE A 245 -2.32 14.83 -0.27
CA ILE A 245 -3.65 14.28 -0.58
C ILE A 245 -4.53 14.31 0.67
N SER A 246 -5.77 14.78 0.51
CA SER A 246 -6.81 14.78 1.57
C SER A 246 -6.38 15.45 2.87
N LEU A 247 -5.83 16.66 2.77
CA LEU A 247 -5.48 17.50 3.94
C LEU A 247 -6.75 18.06 4.60
N ASN A 248 -7.45 17.23 5.37
CA ASN A 248 -8.76 17.49 5.97
C ASN A 248 -8.72 17.67 7.49
N GLY A 249 -7.53 17.83 8.06
CA GLY A 249 -7.30 18.00 9.51
C GLY A 249 -7.09 16.69 10.27
N TYR A 250 -7.24 15.53 9.64
CA TYR A 250 -6.86 14.25 10.22
C TYR A 250 -5.39 13.91 9.92
N ASN A 251 -4.74 13.20 10.85
CA ASN A 251 -3.43 12.61 10.62
C ASN A 251 -3.52 11.30 9.84
N ALA A 252 -2.37 10.80 9.38
CA ALA A 252 -2.27 9.52 8.67
C ALA A 252 -1.83 8.35 9.59
N GLU A 253 -1.81 8.55 10.91
CA GLU A 253 -1.45 7.51 11.88
C GLU A 253 -2.37 6.30 11.78
N VAL A 254 -1.79 5.12 11.94
CA VAL A 254 -2.50 3.84 11.88
C VAL A 254 -2.11 2.96 13.07
N LYS A 255 -3.00 2.07 13.48
CA LYS A 255 -2.73 1.12 14.57
C LYS A 255 -1.89 -0.08 14.16
N GLY A 256 -1.84 -0.37 12.88
CA GLY A 256 -1.08 -1.52 12.43
C GLY A 256 -1.09 -1.69 10.92
N VAL A 257 -0.21 -2.57 10.47
CA VAL A 257 -0.05 -2.93 9.06
C VAL A 257 -0.08 -4.43 8.87
N ALA A 258 -0.77 -4.88 7.82
CA ALA A 258 -0.72 -6.24 7.32
C ALA A 258 0.02 -6.28 5.99
N ASN A 259 1.14 -6.97 5.96
CA ASN A 259 1.96 -7.15 4.76
C ASN A 259 1.84 -8.58 4.24
N PHE A 260 1.32 -8.73 3.02
CA PHE A 260 1.19 -9.99 2.32
C PHE A 260 2.24 -10.06 1.21
N ILE A 261 3.24 -10.92 1.35
CA ILE A 261 4.32 -11.16 0.37
C ILE A 261 5.02 -9.88 -0.15
N GLY A 262 4.97 -8.81 0.61
CA GLY A 262 5.74 -7.59 0.38
C GLY A 262 6.99 -7.58 1.25
N GLY A 263 7.71 -6.50 1.22
CA GLY A 263 8.94 -6.34 1.98
C GLY A 263 9.06 -4.93 2.56
N MET A 264 10.20 -4.71 3.19
CA MET A 264 10.56 -3.45 3.80
C MET A 264 11.95 -3.06 3.31
N LEU A 265 12.10 -1.85 2.85
CA LEU A 265 13.43 -1.32 2.56
C LEU A 265 14.12 -0.97 3.88
N ARG A 266 15.40 -1.32 3.99
CA ARG A 266 16.18 -1.18 5.23
C ARG A 266 16.17 0.24 5.80
N ASP A 267 16.15 1.24 4.95
CA ASP A 267 16.23 2.64 5.32
C ASP A 267 14.91 3.19 5.91
N TYR A 268 13.82 2.44 5.83
CA TYR A 268 12.50 2.82 6.36
C TYR A 268 12.21 2.26 7.75
N PHE A 269 13.14 1.55 8.38
CA PHE A 269 12.88 0.96 9.67
C PHE A 269 13.56 1.77 10.78
N VAL A 270 12.92 2.81 11.21
CA VAL A 270 13.29 3.50 12.45
C VAL A 270 12.21 3.18 13.50
N VAL A 271 12.59 2.39 14.48
CA VAL A 271 11.77 2.18 15.69
C VAL A 271 12.21 3.22 16.69
N GLU A 272 11.50 4.32 16.76
CA GLU A 272 11.71 5.31 17.80
C GLU A 272 10.70 5.17 18.96
N ASN A 273 11.09 5.67 20.12
CA ASN A 273 10.52 5.64 21.45
C ASN A 273 9.03 6.02 21.53
N GLY A 274 8.13 5.17 21.03
CA GLY A 274 6.70 5.39 21.04
C GLY A 274 5.91 4.09 20.91
N GLU A 275 4.60 4.16 20.83
CA GLU A 275 3.74 3.03 20.48
C GLU A 275 3.88 2.76 18.98
N SER A 276 4.73 1.80 18.63
CA SER A 276 4.88 1.36 17.23
C SER A 276 3.59 0.71 16.72
N PRO A 277 3.23 0.92 15.44
CA PRO A 277 2.13 0.19 14.82
C PRO A 277 2.31 -1.32 14.93
N LEU A 278 1.21 -2.04 15.12
CA LEU A 278 1.22 -3.50 15.10
C LEU A 278 1.57 -3.98 13.67
N ILE A 279 2.42 -5.00 13.58
CA ILE A 279 2.80 -5.57 12.29
C ILE A 279 2.33 -7.02 12.17
N TYR A 280 1.66 -7.34 11.07
CA TYR A 280 1.36 -8.69 10.63
C TYR A 280 2.10 -8.96 9.32
N LEU A 281 2.92 -9.99 9.29
CA LEU A 281 3.67 -10.41 8.11
C LEU A 281 3.20 -11.78 7.67
N HIS A 282 2.80 -11.89 6.42
CA HIS A 282 2.54 -13.17 5.77
C HIS A 282 3.44 -13.31 4.55
N HIS A 283 4.33 -14.29 4.58
CA HIS A 283 5.30 -14.50 3.51
C HIS A 283 5.53 -15.98 3.26
N GLN A 284 5.68 -16.35 2.01
CA GLN A 284 6.00 -17.71 1.60
C GLN A 284 7.53 -17.87 1.54
N THR A 285 8.07 -18.88 2.22
CA THR A 285 9.53 -19.11 2.28
C THR A 285 10.16 -19.45 0.94
N SER A 286 9.37 -19.84 -0.05
CA SER A 286 9.81 -20.13 -1.42
C SER A 286 9.37 -19.06 -2.43
N ASP A 287 9.12 -17.84 -1.97
CA ASP A 287 8.80 -16.72 -2.85
C ASP A 287 10.01 -16.38 -3.72
N LEU A 288 9.81 -16.38 -5.03
CA LEU A 288 10.87 -16.12 -6.01
C LEU A 288 10.94 -14.64 -6.42
N ILE A 289 9.95 -13.83 -6.01
CA ILE A 289 9.84 -12.43 -6.42
C ILE A 289 10.30 -11.52 -5.29
N VAL A 290 9.73 -11.72 -4.11
CA VAL A 290 10.14 -11.03 -2.89
C VAL A 290 10.62 -12.09 -1.91
N ASP A 291 11.92 -12.21 -1.74
CA ASP A 291 12.51 -13.20 -0.81
C ASP A 291 12.02 -12.91 0.62
N CYS A 292 11.63 -13.94 1.35
CA CYS A 292 11.23 -13.80 2.74
C CYS A 292 12.39 -13.51 3.71
N ASN A 293 13.63 -13.65 3.25
CA ASN A 293 14.84 -13.29 3.94
C ASN A 293 15.36 -11.92 3.46
N ARG A 294 16.46 -11.49 4.04
CA ARG A 294 17.13 -10.28 3.61
C ARG A 294 17.92 -10.54 2.31
N SER A 295 17.37 -10.08 1.19
CA SER A 295 18.02 -10.16 -0.11
C SER A 295 17.51 -9.05 -1.04
N PRO A 296 18.20 -8.78 -2.14
CA PRO A 296 17.69 -7.86 -3.18
C PRO A 296 16.36 -8.34 -3.74
N LEU A 297 15.48 -7.40 -4.07
CA LEU A 297 14.25 -7.71 -4.79
C LEU A 297 14.55 -8.48 -6.07
N LEU A 298 13.78 -9.52 -6.34
CA LEU A 298 13.93 -10.39 -7.52
C LEU A 298 15.27 -11.13 -7.60
N SER A 299 16.06 -11.18 -6.54
CA SER A 299 17.38 -11.85 -6.53
C SER A 299 17.28 -13.33 -6.89
N SER A 300 16.19 -14.00 -6.52
CA SER A 300 15.93 -15.39 -6.88
C SER A 300 15.66 -15.60 -8.37
N LEU A 301 15.43 -14.53 -9.13
CA LEU A 301 15.22 -14.53 -10.56
C LEU A 301 16.43 -14.03 -11.35
N SER A 302 17.56 -13.76 -10.69
CA SER A 302 18.77 -13.20 -11.33
C SER A 302 19.27 -14.01 -12.52
N TYR A 303 19.09 -15.33 -12.49
CA TYR A 303 19.43 -16.24 -13.60
C TYR A 303 18.41 -16.23 -14.75
N THR A 304 17.31 -15.47 -14.63
CA THR A 304 16.22 -15.42 -15.63
C THR A 304 16.21 -14.13 -16.45
N CYS A 305 17.26 -13.34 -16.44
CA CYS A 305 17.33 -12.01 -17.05
C CYS A 305 16.48 -10.91 -16.36
N LEU A 306 15.96 -11.20 -15.18
CA LEU A 306 15.13 -10.26 -14.38
C LEU A 306 15.91 -9.75 -13.17
N ASP A 307 17.21 -9.48 -13.29
CA ASP A 307 18.07 -8.96 -12.22
C ASP A 307 18.23 -7.42 -12.19
N PRO A 308 17.17 -6.63 -12.47
CA PRO A 308 17.25 -5.17 -12.44
C PRO A 308 17.20 -4.59 -11.04
N PHE A 309 16.75 -5.39 -10.06
CA PHE A 309 16.58 -4.97 -8.67
C PHE A 309 17.68 -5.51 -7.74
N ALA A 310 18.68 -6.20 -8.28
CA ALA A 310 19.78 -6.78 -7.50
C ALA A 310 20.57 -5.76 -6.65
N PHE A 311 20.44 -4.49 -6.97
CA PHE A 311 21.09 -3.39 -6.25
C PHE A 311 20.27 -2.86 -5.07
N LEU A 312 19.08 -3.39 -4.80
CA LEU A 312 18.22 -2.94 -3.69
C LEU A 312 18.44 -3.70 -2.38
N GLY A 313 19.40 -4.61 -2.34
CA GLY A 313 19.73 -5.47 -1.20
C GLY A 313 20.62 -4.87 -0.12
#